data_509e689878f89068bb818065d220ccec
#
_entry.id   509e689878f89068bb818065d220ccec
#
_cell.length_a   1.000
_cell.length_b   1.000
_cell.length_c   1.000
_cell.angle_alpha   90.00
_cell.angle_beta   90.00
_cell.angle_gamma   90.00
#
_symmetry.space_group_name_H-M   'P 1'
#
loop_
_entity.id
_entity.type
_entity.pdbx_description
1 polymer ?
#
loop_
_entity_poly.entity_id
_entity_poly.type
_entity_poly.pdbx_seq_one_letter_code
_entity_poly.pdbx_strand_id
1 'polypeptide(L)'
;QRALRQEGYVVETAATYAEADRRVSGYDYDCILLDIMLPDGNGLRLLERIKELRRKENVIIVSARDSLEDKVLGLDRGADDYLAKPFHTAELLARVKSVLRRSRSGGDMTVVSGNVSLDPESRRVSVAGRELSLLKKEYDILFYFMQRPGHLVDKTVLAEAVWGDHIDQADNFDFIYAQMKNLRKKLRDAGAEI
;
A
#
# COMPACT_ATOMS: atom_id res chain seq x y z
N GLN A 1 5.20 -9.57 -15.23
CA GLN A 1 3.82 -10.08 -15.29
C GLN A 1 3.59 -11.26 -14.34
N ARG A 2 4.34 -12.37 -14.48
CA ARG A 2 4.12 -13.61 -13.73
C ARG A 2 4.10 -13.38 -12.20
N ALA A 3 5.06 -12.66 -11.68
CA ALA A 3 5.16 -12.39 -10.24
C ALA A 3 3.97 -11.58 -9.69
N LEU A 4 3.50 -10.58 -10.43
CA LEU A 4 2.33 -9.80 -10.03
C LEU A 4 1.06 -10.66 -10.03
N ARG A 5 0.87 -11.53 -11.03
CA ARG A 5 -0.26 -12.46 -11.06
C ARG A 5 -0.23 -13.48 -9.91
N GLN A 6 0.97 -13.92 -9.51
CA GLN A 6 1.14 -14.81 -8.34
C GLN A 6 0.75 -14.12 -7.01
N GLU A 7 0.89 -12.79 -6.94
CA GLU A 7 0.42 -11.97 -5.81
C GLU A 7 -1.08 -11.61 -5.90
N GLY A 8 -1.82 -12.19 -6.86
CA GLY A 8 -3.27 -11.98 -7.01
C GLY A 8 -3.69 -10.73 -7.77
N TYR A 9 -2.74 -10.01 -8.42
CA TYR A 9 -3.09 -8.85 -9.25
C TYR A 9 -3.64 -9.27 -10.61
N VAL A 10 -4.66 -8.56 -11.09
CA VAL A 10 -5.09 -8.60 -12.49
C VAL A 10 -4.11 -7.75 -13.30
N VAL A 11 -3.42 -8.37 -14.26
CA VAL A 11 -2.34 -7.69 -15.01
C VAL A 11 -2.67 -7.67 -16.49
N GLU A 12 -2.86 -6.48 -17.01
CA GLU A 12 -2.92 -6.20 -18.44
C GLU A 12 -1.58 -5.66 -18.95
N THR A 13 -1.35 -5.75 -20.24
CA THR A 13 -0.09 -5.29 -20.85
C THR A 13 -0.35 -4.57 -22.15
N ALA A 14 0.43 -3.53 -22.41
CA ALA A 14 0.52 -2.83 -23.67
C ALA A 14 1.97 -2.86 -24.15
N ALA A 15 2.18 -3.23 -25.40
CA ALA A 15 3.52 -3.34 -25.99
C ALA A 15 3.97 -2.04 -26.67
N THR A 16 3.06 -1.13 -26.98
CA THR A 16 3.30 0.11 -27.70
C THR A 16 2.68 1.30 -27.01
N TYR A 17 3.15 2.52 -27.31
CA TYR A 17 2.55 3.76 -26.86
C TYR A 17 1.07 3.86 -27.26
N ALA A 18 0.76 3.60 -28.53
CA ALA A 18 -0.60 3.69 -29.05
C ALA A 18 -1.57 2.71 -28.36
N GLU A 19 -1.11 1.50 -28.02
CA GLU A 19 -1.90 0.55 -27.26
C GLU A 19 -2.11 1.02 -25.83
N ALA A 20 -1.05 1.49 -25.16
CA ALA A 20 -1.10 2.00 -23.80
C ALA A 20 -2.03 3.22 -23.68
N ASP A 21 -1.93 4.18 -24.60
CA ASP A 21 -2.79 5.37 -24.61
C ASP A 21 -4.27 5.02 -24.75
N ARG A 22 -4.62 4.07 -25.64
CA ARG A 22 -6.00 3.58 -25.76
C ARG A 22 -6.50 2.94 -24.46
N ARG A 23 -5.65 2.13 -23.79
CA ARG A 23 -6.01 1.46 -22.54
C ARG A 23 -6.23 2.45 -21.41
N VAL A 24 -5.31 3.37 -21.17
CA VAL A 24 -5.43 4.38 -20.12
C VAL A 24 -6.55 5.39 -20.41
N SER A 25 -6.96 5.57 -21.68
CA SER A 25 -8.11 6.38 -22.02
C SER A 25 -9.45 5.69 -21.77
N GLY A 26 -9.50 4.35 -21.88
CA GLY A 26 -10.72 3.56 -21.81
C GLY A 26 -10.98 2.88 -20.46
N TYR A 27 -9.96 2.66 -19.65
CA TYR A 27 -10.04 1.90 -18.42
C TYR A 27 -9.30 2.60 -17.28
N ASP A 28 -9.73 2.34 -16.05
CA ASP A 28 -9.07 2.79 -14.83
C ASP A 28 -8.15 1.68 -14.30
N TYR A 29 -6.97 2.06 -13.81
CA TYR A 29 -5.98 1.14 -13.26
C TYR A 29 -5.57 1.59 -11.85
N ASP A 30 -5.46 0.66 -10.91
CA ASP A 30 -4.94 0.96 -9.57
C ASP A 30 -3.46 1.37 -9.61
N CYS A 31 -2.69 0.78 -10.53
CA CYS A 31 -1.26 1.06 -10.72
C CYS A 31 -0.82 0.77 -12.16
N ILE A 32 -0.02 1.67 -12.72
CA ILE A 32 0.57 1.55 -14.05
C ILE A 32 2.09 1.42 -13.89
N LEU A 33 2.68 0.35 -14.44
CA LEU A 33 4.12 0.20 -14.60
C LEU A 33 4.49 0.69 -15.99
N LEU A 34 5.19 1.82 -16.06
CA LEU A 34 5.43 2.54 -17.30
C LEU A 34 6.91 2.52 -17.68
N ASP A 35 7.24 1.90 -18.82
CA ASP A 35 8.56 2.05 -19.42
C ASP A 35 8.66 3.40 -20.14
N ILE A 36 9.78 4.11 -19.98
CA ILE A 36 10.05 5.34 -20.73
C ILE A 36 10.29 5.04 -22.21
N MET A 37 10.95 3.92 -22.50
CA MET A 37 11.33 3.54 -23.86
C MET A 37 10.29 2.60 -24.47
N LEU A 38 9.31 3.17 -25.17
CA LEU A 38 8.33 2.41 -25.96
C LEU A 38 8.73 2.42 -27.43
N PRO A 39 8.43 1.35 -28.19
CA PRO A 39 8.85 1.23 -29.60
C PRO A 39 8.38 2.37 -30.51
N ASP A 40 7.20 2.92 -30.23
CA ASP A 40 6.51 3.93 -31.05
C ASP A 40 6.33 5.27 -30.31
N GLY A 41 6.98 5.47 -29.16
CA GLY A 41 6.82 6.71 -28.41
C GLY A 41 7.63 6.81 -27.13
N ASN A 42 7.45 7.92 -26.43
CA ASN A 42 8.11 8.21 -25.16
C ASN A 42 7.12 8.06 -24.00
N GLY A 43 7.40 7.16 -23.05
CA GLY A 43 6.56 6.92 -21.87
C GLY A 43 6.34 8.16 -21.01
N LEU A 44 7.26 9.13 -20.98
CA LEU A 44 7.03 10.38 -20.25
C LEU A 44 5.88 11.20 -20.83
N ARG A 45 5.63 11.16 -22.14
CA ARG A 45 4.43 11.77 -22.74
C ARG A 45 3.16 11.05 -22.34
N LEU A 46 3.24 9.72 -22.20
CA LEU A 46 2.09 8.95 -21.69
C LEU A 46 1.80 9.28 -20.23
N LEU A 47 2.84 9.48 -19.42
CA LEU A 47 2.69 9.95 -18.04
C LEU A 47 1.97 11.30 -17.98
N GLU A 48 2.41 12.28 -18.75
CA GLU A 48 1.76 13.59 -18.87
C GLU A 48 0.28 13.43 -19.26
N ARG A 49 0.01 12.60 -20.26
CA ARG A 49 -1.36 12.30 -20.70
C ARG A 49 -2.24 11.68 -19.60
N ILE A 50 -1.71 10.73 -18.82
CA ILE A 50 -2.39 10.13 -17.67
C ILE A 50 -2.73 11.22 -16.63
N LYS A 51 -1.79 12.10 -16.32
CA LYS A 51 -2.01 13.17 -15.33
C LYS A 51 -2.98 14.26 -15.84
N GLU A 52 -2.99 14.56 -17.14
CA GLU A 52 -3.98 15.46 -17.76
C GLU A 52 -5.42 14.94 -17.63
N LEU A 53 -5.61 13.63 -17.71
CA LEU A 53 -6.91 12.99 -17.49
C LEU A 53 -7.44 13.13 -16.06
N ARG A 54 -6.63 13.71 -15.14
CA ARG A 54 -6.93 13.90 -13.71
C ARG A 54 -7.39 12.61 -13.00
N ARG A 55 -6.95 11.49 -13.49
CA ARG A 55 -7.25 10.20 -12.90
C ARG A 55 -6.31 9.93 -11.71
N LYS A 56 -6.78 9.10 -10.79
CA LYS A 56 -6.05 8.78 -9.55
C LYS A 56 -5.10 7.58 -9.71
N GLU A 57 -4.75 7.24 -10.96
CA GLU A 57 -3.84 6.12 -11.19
C GLU A 57 -2.44 6.42 -10.64
N ASN A 58 -1.89 5.43 -9.99
CA ASN A 58 -0.51 5.46 -9.54
C ASN A 58 0.40 5.01 -10.68
N VAL A 59 1.44 5.76 -10.95
CA VAL A 59 2.39 5.44 -12.02
C VAL A 59 3.78 5.20 -11.44
N ILE A 60 4.30 3.99 -11.62
CA ILE A 60 5.70 3.66 -11.34
C ILE A 60 6.46 3.61 -12.65
N ILE A 61 7.43 4.48 -12.83
CA ILE A 61 8.34 4.41 -13.98
C ILE A 61 9.28 3.23 -13.79
N VAL A 62 9.45 2.43 -14.86
CA VAL A 62 10.38 1.29 -14.89
C VAL A 62 11.29 1.47 -16.08
N SER A 63 12.55 1.88 -15.89
CA SER A 63 13.42 2.29 -16.98
C SER A 63 14.86 1.81 -16.83
N ALA A 64 15.57 1.63 -17.96
CA ALA A 64 17.01 1.41 -17.99
C ALA A 64 17.82 2.70 -17.72
N ARG A 65 17.17 3.87 -17.72
CA ARG A 65 17.79 5.13 -17.33
C ARG A 65 17.83 5.21 -15.80
N ASP A 66 19.02 5.33 -15.24
CA ASP A 66 19.25 5.29 -13.79
C ASP A 66 19.92 6.57 -13.25
N SER A 67 20.16 7.56 -14.11
CA SER A 67 20.73 8.84 -13.68
C SER A 67 19.81 9.54 -12.66
N LEU A 68 20.41 10.35 -11.81
CA LEU A 68 19.66 11.14 -10.83
C LEU A 68 18.68 12.08 -11.53
N GLU A 69 19.13 12.69 -12.62
CA GLU A 69 18.35 13.62 -13.43
C GLU A 69 17.11 12.97 -14.04
N ASP A 70 17.25 11.74 -14.58
CA ASP A 70 16.12 10.99 -15.14
C ASP A 70 15.07 10.63 -14.06
N LYS A 71 15.53 10.26 -12.86
CA LYS A 71 14.67 9.94 -11.72
C LYS A 71 13.91 11.16 -11.24
N VAL A 72 14.61 12.28 -11.04
CA VAL A 72 14.00 13.56 -10.64
C VAL A 72 12.99 14.02 -11.67
N LEU A 73 13.35 13.99 -12.96
CA LEU A 73 12.46 14.39 -14.05
C LEU A 73 11.18 13.53 -14.11
N GLY A 74 11.29 12.21 -13.89
CA GLY A 74 10.14 11.32 -13.88
C GLY A 74 9.19 11.62 -12.72
N LEU A 75 9.74 11.84 -11.53
CA LEU A 75 8.97 12.16 -10.32
C LEU A 75 8.33 13.55 -10.41
N ASP A 76 9.05 14.56 -10.88
CA ASP A 76 8.55 15.94 -11.07
C ASP A 76 7.40 16.00 -12.08
N ARG A 77 7.38 15.10 -13.08
CA ARG A 77 6.27 14.94 -14.02
C ARG A 77 5.07 14.18 -13.46
N GLY A 78 5.13 13.81 -12.18
CA GLY A 78 4.01 13.24 -11.44
C GLY A 78 4.00 11.71 -11.37
N ALA A 79 5.12 11.03 -11.65
CA ALA A 79 5.23 9.62 -11.29
C ALA A 79 5.24 9.46 -9.77
N ASP A 80 4.61 8.39 -9.27
CA ASP A 80 4.50 8.10 -7.84
C ASP A 80 5.73 7.35 -7.30
N ASP A 81 6.50 6.71 -8.18
CA ASP A 81 7.78 6.06 -7.87
C ASP A 81 8.59 5.81 -9.16
N TYR A 82 9.87 5.48 -8.99
CA TYR A 82 10.81 5.17 -10.06
C TYR A 82 11.62 3.93 -9.74
N LEU A 83 11.70 2.99 -10.67
CA LEU A 83 12.44 1.72 -10.54
C LEU A 83 13.42 1.56 -11.70
N ALA A 84 14.72 1.62 -11.41
CA ALA A 84 15.75 1.42 -12.43
C ALA A 84 15.93 -0.07 -12.78
N LYS A 85 16.12 -0.38 -14.05
CA LYS A 85 16.52 -1.71 -14.53
C LYS A 85 18.06 -1.86 -14.51
N PRO A 86 18.61 -3.03 -14.14
CA PRO A 86 17.93 -4.24 -13.70
C PRO A 86 17.46 -4.15 -12.22
N PHE A 87 16.32 -4.76 -11.89
CA PHE A 87 15.76 -4.79 -10.53
C PHE A 87 15.39 -6.21 -10.11
N HIS A 88 15.35 -6.46 -8.82
CA HIS A 88 14.81 -7.69 -8.26
C HIS A 88 13.28 -7.66 -8.23
N THR A 89 12.67 -8.81 -8.51
CA THR A 89 11.19 -8.93 -8.48
C THR A 89 10.60 -8.53 -7.13
N ALA A 90 11.29 -8.87 -6.03
CA ALA A 90 10.86 -8.47 -4.68
C ALA A 90 10.80 -6.94 -4.52
N GLU A 91 11.74 -6.20 -5.11
CA GLU A 91 11.73 -4.74 -5.10
C GLU A 91 10.52 -4.18 -5.84
N LEU A 92 10.23 -4.67 -7.05
CA LEU A 92 9.05 -4.28 -7.81
C LEU A 92 7.77 -4.51 -7.00
N LEU A 93 7.61 -5.68 -6.40
CA LEU A 93 6.42 -6.01 -5.60
C LEU A 93 6.29 -5.10 -4.38
N ALA A 94 7.38 -4.80 -3.69
CA ALA A 94 7.39 -3.90 -2.54
C ALA A 94 6.94 -2.48 -2.92
N ARG A 95 7.44 -1.95 -4.06
CA ARG A 95 7.08 -0.63 -4.59
C ARG A 95 5.61 -0.58 -5.00
N VAL A 96 5.12 -1.57 -5.74
CA VAL A 96 3.70 -1.67 -6.12
C VAL A 96 2.81 -1.68 -4.88
N LYS A 97 3.12 -2.52 -3.89
CA LYS A 97 2.38 -2.56 -2.62
C LYS A 97 2.41 -1.20 -1.89
N SER A 98 3.55 -0.52 -1.89
CA SER A 98 3.72 0.79 -1.25
C SER A 98 2.85 1.87 -1.92
N VAL A 99 2.89 1.94 -3.25
CA VAL A 99 2.15 2.93 -4.03
C VAL A 99 0.64 2.70 -3.91
N LEU A 100 0.18 1.46 -4.04
CA LEU A 100 -1.24 1.10 -3.89
C LEU A 100 -1.77 1.39 -2.48
N ARG A 101 -0.96 1.17 -1.45
CA ARG A 101 -1.31 1.50 -0.06
C ARG A 101 -1.52 3.01 0.10
N ARG A 102 -0.62 3.85 -0.41
CA ARG A 102 -0.74 5.31 -0.38
C ARG A 102 -1.99 5.82 -1.09
N SER A 103 -2.33 5.25 -2.23
CA SER A 103 -3.50 5.63 -3.03
C SER A 103 -4.83 5.31 -2.33
N ARG A 104 -4.93 4.13 -1.72
CA ARG A 104 -6.15 3.72 -0.98
C ARG A 104 -6.42 4.62 0.22
N SER A 105 -5.39 5.27 0.74
CA SER A 105 -5.47 6.16 1.90
C SER A 105 -5.62 7.65 1.55
N GLY A 106 -5.82 8.01 0.27
CA GLY A 106 -6.06 9.38 -0.14
C GLY A 106 -4.91 10.37 0.09
N GLY A 107 -3.66 9.86 0.15
CA GLY A 107 -2.48 10.67 0.48
C GLY A 107 -2.17 10.71 1.98
N ASP A 108 -3.18 10.55 2.82
CA ASP A 108 -3.04 10.24 4.24
C ASP A 108 -2.91 8.73 4.39
N MET A 109 -1.83 8.24 4.97
CA MET A 109 -1.64 6.81 5.30
C MET A 109 -2.62 6.33 6.40
N THR A 110 -3.58 7.16 6.74
CA THR A 110 -4.55 6.93 7.81
C THR A 110 -5.53 5.83 7.44
N VAL A 111 -5.51 4.75 8.18
CA VAL A 111 -6.52 3.67 8.07
C VAL A 111 -7.71 4.07 8.91
N VAL A 112 -8.91 4.12 8.32
CA VAL A 112 -10.15 4.52 9.02
C VAL A 112 -11.13 3.36 9.06
N SER A 113 -11.72 3.13 10.23
CA SER A 113 -12.83 2.20 10.44
C SER A 113 -13.80 2.80 11.48
N GLY A 114 -15.06 3.01 11.08
CA GLY A 114 -16.01 3.75 11.89
C GLY A 114 -15.50 5.15 12.24
N ASN A 115 -15.44 5.46 13.54
CA ASN A 115 -14.89 6.72 14.05
C ASN A 115 -13.43 6.62 14.52
N VAL A 116 -12.77 5.48 14.24
CA VAL A 116 -11.36 5.24 14.59
C VAL A 116 -10.49 5.53 13.38
N SER A 117 -9.45 6.35 13.53
CA SER A 117 -8.42 6.59 12.53
C SER A 117 -7.04 6.26 13.07
N LEU A 118 -6.21 5.65 12.25
CA LEU A 118 -4.88 5.18 12.58
C LEU A 118 -3.91 5.62 11.50
N ASP A 119 -2.90 6.40 11.89
CA ASP A 119 -1.80 6.84 11.03
C ASP A 119 -0.60 5.88 11.20
N PRO A 120 -0.25 5.09 10.16
CA PRO A 120 0.85 4.14 10.25
C PRO A 120 2.24 4.78 10.30
N GLU A 121 2.40 5.99 9.80
CA GLU A 121 3.68 6.68 9.76
C GLU A 121 4.04 7.23 11.13
N SER A 122 3.13 7.99 11.73
CA SER A 122 3.32 8.53 13.08
C SER A 122 2.96 7.53 14.20
N ARG A 123 2.34 6.40 13.84
CA ARG A 123 1.77 5.39 14.77
C ARG A 123 0.74 5.96 15.73
N ARG A 124 0.05 7.01 15.32
CA ARG A 124 -1.01 7.65 16.11
C ARG A 124 -2.35 7.00 15.83
N VAL A 125 -3.15 6.91 16.86
CA VAL A 125 -4.54 6.47 16.79
C VAL A 125 -5.42 7.57 17.32
N SER A 126 -6.53 7.85 16.67
CA SER A 126 -7.56 8.74 17.20
C SER A 126 -8.96 8.11 17.11
N VAL A 127 -9.83 8.45 18.03
CA VAL A 127 -11.23 8.05 18.08
C VAL A 127 -12.07 9.33 18.11
N ALA A 128 -12.95 9.49 17.12
CA ALA A 128 -13.73 10.73 16.94
C ALA A 128 -12.86 12.01 16.99
N GLY A 129 -11.66 11.96 16.37
CA GLY A 129 -10.70 13.06 16.32
C GLY A 129 -9.90 13.30 17.60
N ARG A 130 -10.07 12.50 18.66
CA ARG A 130 -9.30 12.59 19.90
C ARG A 130 -8.22 11.52 19.94
N GLU A 131 -6.98 11.90 20.24
CA GLU A 131 -5.86 10.97 20.29
C GLU A 131 -6.05 9.90 21.37
N LEU A 132 -5.83 8.64 21.01
CA LEU A 132 -5.87 7.48 21.88
C LEU A 132 -4.47 6.89 22.05
N SER A 133 -3.94 6.90 23.27
CA SER A 133 -2.64 6.33 23.56
C SER A 133 -2.72 4.81 23.70
N LEU A 134 -2.03 4.11 22.80
CA LEU A 134 -1.90 2.66 22.79
C LEU A 134 -0.46 2.22 23.07
N LEU A 135 -0.30 1.08 23.73
CA LEU A 135 0.99 0.39 23.79
C LEU A 135 1.34 -0.17 22.42
N LYS A 136 2.64 -0.40 22.16
CA LYS A 136 3.12 -0.89 20.86
C LYS A 136 2.33 -2.10 20.34
N LYS A 137 2.11 -3.10 21.19
CA LYS A 137 1.39 -4.33 20.78
C LYS A 137 -0.11 -4.12 20.61
N GLU A 138 -0.73 -3.25 21.41
CA GLU A 138 -2.13 -2.84 21.22
C GLU A 138 -2.32 -2.13 19.87
N TYR A 139 -1.38 -1.25 19.51
CA TYR A 139 -1.36 -0.60 18.20
C TYR A 139 -1.20 -1.63 17.07
N ASP A 140 -0.21 -2.53 17.17
CA ASP A 140 0.07 -3.53 16.13
C ASP A 140 -1.15 -4.46 15.91
N ILE A 141 -1.85 -4.85 16.98
CA ILE A 141 -3.10 -5.63 16.92
C ILE A 141 -4.21 -4.82 16.23
N LEU A 142 -4.44 -3.58 16.64
CA LEU A 142 -5.47 -2.72 16.05
C LEU A 142 -5.21 -2.51 14.55
N PHE A 143 -3.98 -2.19 14.19
CA PHE A 143 -3.55 -2.01 12.81
C PHE A 143 -3.79 -3.26 11.97
N TYR A 144 -3.48 -4.44 12.51
CA TYR A 144 -3.70 -5.73 11.85
C TYR A 144 -5.18 -5.94 11.51
N PHE A 145 -6.09 -5.68 12.46
CA PHE A 145 -7.53 -5.83 12.24
C PHE A 145 -8.11 -4.78 11.30
N MET A 146 -7.71 -3.52 11.45
CA MET A 146 -8.21 -2.42 10.61
C MET A 146 -7.83 -2.58 9.14
N GLN A 147 -6.76 -3.31 8.83
CA GLN A 147 -6.40 -3.67 7.44
C GLN A 147 -7.23 -4.81 6.86
N ARG A 148 -7.99 -5.54 7.68
CA ARG A 148 -8.73 -6.76 7.29
C ARG A 148 -10.16 -6.76 7.82
N PRO A 149 -10.96 -5.73 7.48
CA PRO A 149 -12.33 -5.65 8.00
C PRO A 149 -13.15 -6.85 7.52
N GLY A 150 -13.93 -7.42 8.43
CA GLY A 150 -14.82 -8.55 8.15
C GLY A 150 -14.13 -9.92 7.95
N HIS A 151 -12.81 -10.01 8.11
CA HIS A 151 -12.10 -11.29 8.01
C HIS A 151 -11.97 -11.95 9.38
N LEU A 152 -12.21 -13.26 9.41
CA LEU A 152 -11.86 -14.08 10.58
C LEU A 152 -10.33 -14.19 10.66
N VAL A 153 -9.79 -13.95 11.83
CA VAL A 153 -8.36 -14.00 12.10
C VAL A 153 -8.07 -15.14 13.08
N ASP A 154 -7.24 -16.08 12.63
CA ASP A 154 -6.73 -17.12 13.51
C ASP A 154 -5.73 -16.51 14.52
N LYS A 155 -5.78 -17.02 15.76
CA LYS A 155 -4.92 -16.53 16.86
C LYS A 155 -3.43 -16.74 16.58
N THR A 156 -3.06 -17.83 15.93
CA THR A 156 -1.67 -18.13 15.59
C THR A 156 -1.15 -17.14 14.54
N VAL A 157 -1.95 -16.88 13.51
CA VAL A 157 -1.63 -15.92 12.46
C VAL A 157 -1.52 -14.50 13.01
N LEU A 158 -2.38 -14.10 13.95
CA LEU A 158 -2.27 -12.82 14.64
C LEU A 158 -1.00 -12.74 15.49
N ALA A 159 -0.69 -13.84 16.20
CA ALA A 159 0.50 -13.93 17.02
C ALA A 159 1.79 -13.75 16.20
N GLU A 160 1.93 -14.50 15.11
CA GLU A 160 3.06 -14.40 14.19
C GLU A 160 3.19 -12.97 13.61
N ALA A 161 2.07 -12.39 13.15
CA ALA A 161 2.06 -11.06 12.55
C ALA A 161 2.49 -9.95 13.54
N VAL A 162 2.15 -10.08 14.82
CA VAL A 162 2.38 -9.03 15.82
C VAL A 162 3.65 -9.26 16.64
N TRP A 163 4.04 -10.52 16.89
CA TRP A 163 5.19 -10.85 17.73
C TRP A 163 6.37 -11.46 16.95
N GLY A 164 6.15 -11.91 15.70
CA GLY A 164 7.17 -12.52 14.83
C GLY A 164 7.33 -14.02 15.03
N ASP A 165 8.27 -14.63 14.28
CA ASP A 165 8.45 -16.09 14.14
C ASP A 165 8.88 -16.83 15.43
N HIS A 166 9.18 -16.12 16.53
CA HIS A 166 9.59 -16.73 17.79
C HIS A 166 8.43 -17.20 18.67
N ILE A 167 7.22 -17.13 18.17
CA ILE A 167 6.00 -17.47 18.92
C ILE A 167 5.71 -18.97 18.95
N ASP A 168 6.32 -19.74 18.08
CA ASP A 168 6.19 -21.22 18.02
C ASP A 168 6.63 -21.92 19.32
N GLN A 169 7.31 -21.19 20.22
CA GLN A 169 7.78 -21.69 21.53
C GLN A 169 6.87 -21.23 22.70
N ALA A 170 5.79 -20.52 22.43
CA ALA A 170 4.89 -20.09 23.48
C ALA A 170 3.88 -21.20 23.84
N ASP A 171 3.96 -21.72 25.06
CA ASP A 171 3.08 -22.79 25.57
C ASP A 171 1.59 -22.38 25.61
N ASN A 172 1.29 -21.07 25.57
CA ASN A 172 -0.09 -20.56 25.52
C ASN A 172 -0.17 -19.18 24.86
N PHE A 173 -1.40 -18.75 24.52
CA PHE A 173 -1.70 -17.47 23.90
C PHE A 173 -2.34 -16.46 24.87
N ASP A 174 -2.23 -16.63 26.18
CA ASP A 174 -2.86 -15.80 27.19
C ASP A 174 -2.44 -14.33 27.11
N PHE A 175 -1.19 -14.08 26.68
CA PHE A 175 -0.68 -12.73 26.44
C PHE A 175 -1.44 -11.99 25.33
N ILE A 176 -1.89 -12.70 24.28
CA ILE A 176 -2.70 -12.12 23.20
C ILE A 176 -4.05 -11.69 23.77
N TYR A 177 -4.71 -12.57 24.54
CA TYR A 177 -6.00 -12.26 25.13
C TYR A 177 -5.90 -11.09 26.11
N ALA A 178 -4.81 -10.99 26.89
CA ALA A 178 -4.56 -9.87 27.76
C ALA A 178 -4.45 -8.54 26.99
N GLN A 179 -3.67 -8.51 25.90
CA GLN A 179 -3.54 -7.32 25.05
C GLN A 179 -4.86 -6.96 24.36
N MET A 180 -5.58 -7.96 23.84
CA MET A 180 -6.90 -7.76 23.21
C MET A 180 -7.93 -7.20 24.21
N LYS A 181 -7.93 -7.70 25.45
CA LYS A 181 -8.80 -7.20 26.51
C LYS A 181 -8.51 -5.73 26.84
N ASN A 182 -7.23 -5.38 26.98
CA ASN A 182 -6.81 -4.02 27.25
C ASN A 182 -7.14 -3.07 26.09
N LEU A 183 -6.86 -3.49 24.84
CA LEU A 183 -7.21 -2.74 23.65
C LEU A 183 -8.72 -2.49 23.55
N ARG A 184 -9.54 -3.54 23.69
CA ARG A 184 -11.01 -3.41 23.70
C ARG A 184 -11.52 -2.46 24.77
N LYS A 185 -10.95 -2.52 25.96
CA LYS A 185 -11.29 -1.59 27.04
C LYS A 185 -11.00 -0.15 26.65
N LYS A 186 -9.79 0.14 26.16
CA LYS A 186 -9.37 1.48 25.73
C LYS A 186 -10.24 2.03 24.60
N LEU A 187 -10.53 1.22 23.58
CA LEU A 187 -11.40 1.60 22.46
C LEU A 187 -12.81 1.92 22.94
N ARG A 188 -13.40 1.06 23.76
CA ARG A 188 -14.73 1.30 24.32
C ARG A 188 -14.79 2.55 25.20
N ASP A 189 -13.79 2.75 26.08
CA ASP A 189 -13.73 3.90 26.98
C ASP A 189 -13.53 5.22 26.19
N ALA A 190 -12.93 5.14 25.00
CA ALA A 190 -12.80 6.25 24.05
C ALA A 190 -14.03 6.45 23.14
N GLY A 191 -15.04 5.57 23.21
CA GLY A 191 -16.24 5.65 22.37
C GLY A 191 -16.02 5.20 20.93
N ALA A 192 -15.16 4.21 20.70
CA ALA A 192 -14.91 3.68 19.37
C ALA A 192 -16.12 2.88 18.84
N GLU A 193 -16.46 3.14 17.58
CA GLU A 193 -17.51 2.48 16.81
C GLU A 193 -16.87 1.74 15.62
N ILE A 194 -16.37 0.50 15.86
CA ILE A 194 -15.70 -0.37 14.88
C ILE A 194 -16.16 -1.82 15.03
#